data_ac2e0c4e7f8053972724a06c51611e34
#
_entry.id   ac2e0c4e7f8053972724a06c51611e34
#
_cell.length_a   1.000
_cell.length_b   1.000
_cell.length_c   1.000
_cell.angle_alpha   90.00
_cell.angle_beta   90.00
_cell.angle_gamma   90.00
#
_symmetry.space_group_name_H-M   'P 1'
#
loop_
_entity.id
_entity.type
_entity.pdbx_description
1 polymer ?
#
loop_
_entity_poly.entity_id
_entity_poly.type
_entity_poly.pdbx_seq_one_letter_code
_entity_poly.pdbx_strand_id
1 'polypeptide(L)'
;AFLMPEQAQLLLSCVGEVDNFKVASHELFGHGSAKIFKREDVVGKNVVDLLDPTRYVTTFYEDGIGFDASFGGIAQTYEECRADTTAIYLSFKKEALDIFKIPPEKQRDFTLCQILFMVNTAMKNLYFYSPETKKWSQPHSAARFAIFQSLLRWGNDSVKLIKNDQNEYFVWVDPENLEGCYEAIKKLLIHLNYYKSTAQVKNGKEFFLDLISVDENWLQVRNYALTKKSRKGVFCQSVIRKTQDGKYEIDEVSNDPKTILDCAETIINNIKLALE
;
A
#
# COMPACT_ATOMS: atom_id res chain seq x y z
N ALA A 1 -10.19 -14.75 0.69
CA ALA A 1 -10.33 -13.31 0.45
C ALA A 1 -11.30 -12.72 1.47
N PHE A 2 -11.17 -11.43 1.72
CA PHE A 2 -12.13 -10.65 2.52
C PHE A 2 -13.05 -9.81 1.63
N LEU A 3 -13.15 -10.18 0.37
CA LEU A 3 -14.02 -9.54 -0.62
C LEU A 3 -15.25 -10.40 -0.86
N MET A 4 -16.31 -9.78 -1.34
CA MET A 4 -17.46 -10.52 -1.88
C MET A 4 -17.01 -11.42 -3.04
N PRO A 5 -17.63 -12.59 -3.25
CA PRO A 5 -17.14 -13.61 -4.19
C PRO A 5 -16.85 -13.10 -5.60
N GLU A 6 -17.75 -12.28 -6.16
CA GLU A 6 -17.62 -11.72 -7.50
C GLU A 6 -16.41 -10.76 -7.61
N GLN A 7 -16.18 -9.95 -6.58
CA GLN A 7 -15.03 -9.03 -6.54
C GLN A 7 -13.72 -9.77 -6.28
N ALA A 8 -13.76 -10.86 -5.52
CA ALA A 8 -12.60 -11.73 -5.33
C ALA A 8 -12.18 -12.39 -6.65
N GLN A 9 -13.16 -12.83 -7.46
CA GLN A 9 -12.90 -13.41 -8.78
C GLN A 9 -12.33 -12.37 -9.76
N LEU A 10 -12.90 -11.17 -9.79
CA LEU A 10 -12.38 -10.07 -10.59
C LEU A 10 -10.92 -9.76 -10.23
N LEU A 11 -10.61 -9.62 -8.94
CA LEU A 11 -9.24 -9.37 -8.49
C LEU A 11 -8.27 -10.50 -8.92
N LEU A 12 -8.69 -11.76 -8.82
CA LEU A 12 -7.85 -12.89 -9.22
C LEU A 12 -7.49 -12.88 -10.71
N SER A 13 -8.39 -12.35 -11.56
CA SER A 13 -8.15 -12.28 -13.01
C SER A 13 -7.09 -11.25 -13.42
N CYS A 14 -6.75 -10.28 -12.56
CA CYS A 14 -5.85 -9.17 -12.87
C CYS A 14 -4.75 -8.93 -11.83
N VAL A 15 -4.61 -9.81 -10.83
CA VAL A 15 -3.73 -9.55 -9.66
C VAL A 15 -2.27 -9.32 -10.04
N GLY A 16 -1.73 -10.01 -11.04
CA GLY A 16 -0.35 -9.83 -11.48
C GLY A 16 -0.09 -8.46 -12.10
N GLU A 17 -1.00 -8.00 -12.97
CA GLU A 17 -0.90 -6.66 -13.60
C GLU A 17 -1.07 -5.55 -12.56
N VAL A 18 -2.02 -5.74 -11.63
CA VAL A 18 -2.28 -4.82 -10.52
C VAL A 18 -1.07 -4.69 -9.60
N ASP A 19 -0.42 -5.80 -9.25
CA ASP A 19 0.76 -5.77 -8.37
C ASP A 19 1.96 -5.14 -9.06
N ASN A 20 2.20 -5.44 -10.34
CA ASN A 20 3.27 -4.80 -11.13
C ASN A 20 3.10 -3.27 -11.22
N PHE A 21 1.89 -2.81 -11.54
CA PHE A 21 1.58 -1.37 -11.58
C PHE A 21 1.80 -0.73 -10.22
N LYS A 22 1.27 -1.37 -9.16
CA LYS A 22 1.36 -0.87 -7.80
C LYS A 22 2.82 -0.74 -7.37
N VAL A 23 3.62 -1.80 -7.53
CA VAL A 23 5.04 -1.79 -7.12
C VAL A 23 5.80 -0.71 -7.90
N ALA A 24 5.69 -0.67 -9.21
CA ALA A 24 6.40 0.33 -10.01
C ALA A 24 5.98 1.77 -9.66
N SER A 25 4.69 2.02 -9.48
CA SER A 25 4.18 3.34 -9.11
C SER A 25 4.56 3.73 -7.68
N HIS A 26 4.59 2.79 -6.74
CA HIS A 26 5.02 2.97 -5.37
C HIS A 26 6.49 3.38 -5.30
N GLU A 27 7.38 2.64 -5.96
CA GLU A 27 8.83 2.90 -5.90
C GLU A 27 9.20 4.18 -6.68
N LEU A 28 8.74 4.31 -7.95
CA LEU A 28 9.17 5.40 -8.82
C LEU A 28 8.52 6.74 -8.48
N PHE A 29 7.21 6.74 -8.24
CA PHE A 29 6.45 7.98 -8.00
C PHE A 29 6.10 8.16 -6.53
N GLY A 30 5.85 7.08 -5.81
CA GLY A 30 5.65 7.12 -4.37
C GLY A 30 6.90 7.69 -3.69
N HIS A 31 7.94 6.90 -3.52
CA HIS A 31 9.17 7.35 -2.87
C HIS A 31 9.91 8.43 -3.65
N GLY A 32 9.81 8.43 -4.98
CA GLY A 32 10.47 9.42 -5.84
C GLY A 32 9.86 10.84 -5.84
N SER A 33 8.77 11.08 -5.09
CA SER A 33 8.08 12.38 -5.05
C SER A 33 8.08 13.03 -3.67
N ALA A 34 7.43 14.21 -3.58
CA ALA A 34 7.27 15.03 -2.36
C ALA A 34 8.57 15.68 -1.86
N LYS A 35 8.86 16.82 -2.48
CA LYS A 35 9.89 17.74 -1.98
C LYS A 35 9.60 18.15 -0.53
N ILE A 36 10.62 18.11 0.33
CA ILE A 36 10.55 18.71 1.66
C ILE A 36 11.00 20.18 1.59
N PHE A 37 10.30 21.06 2.26
CA PHE A 37 10.58 22.48 2.25
C PHE A 37 11.69 22.81 3.24
N LYS A 38 12.64 23.60 2.76
CA LYS A 38 13.70 24.24 3.54
C LYS A 38 13.34 25.71 3.81
N ARG A 39 14.14 26.37 4.64
CA ARG A 39 13.96 27.79 4.97
C ARG A 39 13.79 28.69 3.73
N GLU A 40 14.63 28.49 2.71
CA GLU A 40 14.60 29.23 1.45
C GLU A 40 13.35 28.94 0.57
N ASP A 41 12.64 27.87 0.82
CA ASP A 41 11.40 27.56 0.11
C ASP A 41 10.19 28.31 0.71
N VAL A 42 10.30 28.80 1.94
CA VAL A 42 9.16 29.35 2.71
C VAL A 42 9.40 30.82 3.10
N VAL A 43 10.56 31.15 3.70
CA VAL A 43 10.80 32.49 4.22
C VAL A 43 10.90 33.53 3.10
N GLY A 44 10.09 34.55 3.21
CA GLY A 44 9.99 35.61 2.18
C GLY A 44 9.20 35.21 0.94
N LYS A 45 8.59 34.04 0.93
CA LYS A 45 7.72 33.56 -0.16
C LYS A 45 6.33 33.28 0.38
N ASN A 46 5.32 33.84 -0.26
CA ASN A 46 3.92 33.63 0.11
C ASN A 46 3.42 32.24 -0.38
N VAL A 47 3.96 31.17 0.21
CA VAL A 47 3.54 29.79 -0.12
C VAL A 47 2.17 29.57 0.51
N VAL A 48 1.16 29.43 -0.33
CA VAL A 48 -0.23 29.21 0.12
C VAL A 48 -0.35 27.86 0.82
N ASP A 49 -1.01 27.84 1.97
CA ASP A 49 -1.33 26.61 2.68
C ASP A 49 -2.42 25.83 1.92
N LEU A 50 -2.13 24.60 1.53
CA LEU A 50 -3.06 23.77 0.75
C LEU A 50 -4.30 23.34 1.54
N LEU A 51 -4.22 23.30 2.87
CA LEU A 51 -5.34 22.89 3.73
C LEU A 51 -6.16 24.09 4.22
N ASP A 52 -5.58 25.29 4.16
CA ASP A 52 -6.26 26.55 4.50
C ASP A 52 -5.74 27.69 3.57
N PRO A 53 -6.36 27.85 2.40
CA PRO A 53 -5.92 28.84 1.41
C PRO A 53 -5.92 30.31 1.91
N THR A 54 -6.47 30.58 3.09
CA THR A 54 -6.45 31.91 3.71
C THR A 54 -5.13 32.21 4.44
N ARG A 55 -4.25 31.20 4.56
CA ARG A 55 -2.97 31.28 5.28
C ARG A 55 -1.79 30.94 4.36
N TYR A 56 -0.61 31.26 4.86
CA TYR A 56 0.65 30.87 4.25
C TYR A 56 1.36 29.83 5.11
N VAL A 57 2.10 28.94 4.45
CA VAL A 57 3.01 28.01 5.11
C VAL A 57 4.11 28.78 5.81
N THR A 58 4.34 28.48 7.08
CA THR A 58 5.36 29.11 7.92
C THR A 58 6.40 28.14 8.47
N THR A 59 6.19 26.85 8.26
CA THR A 59 7.03 25.77 8.78
C THR A 59 7.87 25.12 7.67
N PHE A 60 9.07 24.69 8.01
CA PHE A 60 10.03 24.07 7.11
C PHE A 60 10.99 23.19 7.92
N TYR A 61 11.81 22.39 7.26
CA TYR A 61 12.86 21.61 7.91
C TYR A 61 14.13 22.46 8.05
N GLU A 62 14.67 22.49 9.26
CA GLU A 62 15.96 23.14 9.54
C GLU A 62 17.11 22.34 8.90
N ASP A 63 18.26 23.01 8.70
CA ASP A 63 19.41 22.38 8.08
C ASP A 63 19.92 21.16 8.86
N GLY A 64 20.19 20.09 8.13
CA GLY A 64 20.59 18.80 8.71
C GLY A 64 19.46 17.97 9.33
N ILE A 65 18.24 18.53 9.43
CA ILE A 65 17.08 17.81 9.94
C ILE A 65 16.16 17.45 8.77
N GLY A 66 15.90 16.16 8.59
CA GLY A 66 15.00 15.65 7.55
C GLY A 66 13.68 15.12 8.13
N PHE A 67 12.88 14.61 7.23
CA PHE A 67 11.59 14.00 7.54
C PHE A 67 11.73 12.86 8.56
N ASP A 68 12.67 11.93 8.35
CA ASP A 68 12.82 10.74 9.21
C ASP A 68 13.15 11.10 10.64
N ALA A 69 14.09 12.04 10.84
CA ALA A 69 14.45 12.52 12.17
C ALA A 69 13.27 13.23 12.87
N SER A 70 12.48 14.00 12.11
CA SER A 70 11.35 14.76 12.64
C SER A 70 10.15 13.88 12.97
N PHE A 71 9.77 12.97 12.09
CA PHE A 71 8.64 12.05 12.30
C PHE A 71 9.01 10.87 13.20
N GLY A 72 10.30 10.50 13.27
CA GLY A 72 10.80 9.47 14.19
C GLY A 72 10.17 8.11 13.96
N GLY A 73 9.72 7.43 15.00
CA GLY A 73 9.26 6.05 14.94
C GLY A 73 8.07 5.77 13.99
N ILE A 74 7.37 6.79 13.50
CA ILE A 74 6.29 6.61 12.52
C ILE A 74 6.72 6.97 11.09
N ALA A 75 7.91 7.52 10.89
CA ALA A 75 8.36 8.05 9.61
C ALA A 75 8.26 7.00 8.49
N GLN A 76 8.80 5.81 8.71
CA GLN A 76 8.74 4.72 7.74
C GLN A 76 7.29 4.35 7.38
N THR A 77 6.43 4.11 8.37
CA THR A 77 5.03 3.73 8.14
C THR A 77 4.26 4.83 7.41
N TYR A 78 4.53 6.07 7.74
CA TYR A 78 3.94 7.24 7.09
C TYR A 78 4.36 7.32 5.62
N GLU A 79 5.63 7.12 5.34
CA GLU A 79 6.18 7.13 3.98
C GLU A 79 5.63 5.99 3.11
N GLU A 80 5.53 4.77 3.66
CA GLU A 80 4.89 3.66 2.98
C GLU A 80 3.42 3.93 2.66
N CYS A 81 2.70 4.58 3.58
CA CYS A 81 1.32 5.00 3.33
C CYS A 81 1.23 6.01 2.18
N ARG A 82 2.15 6.98 2.15
CA ARG A 82 2.20 7.99 1.10
C ARG A 82 2.52 7.36 -0.26
N ALA A 83 3.47 6.44 -0.29
CA ALA A 83 3.87 5.75 -1.53
C ALA A 83 2.76 4.83 -2.06
N ASP A 84 2.14 4.00 -1.22
CA ASP A 84 0.98 3.17 -1.58
C ASP A 84 -0.22 4.03 -2.03
N THR A 85 -0.48 5.15 -1.35
CA THR A 85 -1.55 6.09 -1.73
C THR A 85 -1.28 6.74 -3.09
N THR A 86 -0.02 7.10 -3.38
CA THR A 86 0.39 7.63 -4.68
C THR A 86 0.14 6.60 -5.79
N ALA A 87 0.50 5.35 -5.57
CA ALA A 87 0.28 4.29 -6.54
C ALA A 87 -1.22 4.11 -6.87
N ILE A 88 -2.08 4.12 -5.84
CA ILE A 88 -3.53 4.03 -6.06
C ILE A 88 -4.04 5.28 -6.77
N TYR A 89 -3.61 6.49 -6.37
CA TYR A 89 -3.99 7.74 -7.04
C TYR A 89 -3.67 7.72 -8.54
N LEU A 90 -2.51 7.18 -8.91
CA LEU A 90 -2.09 7.05 -10.31
C LEU A 90 -2.97 6.09 -11.11
N SER A 91 -3.58 5.09 -10.48
CA SER A 91 -4.51 4.20 -11.18
C SER A 91 -5.81 4.88 -11.65
N PHE A 92 -6.10 6.08 -11.17
CA PHE A 92 -7.18 6.94 -11.68
C PHE A 92 -6.72 7.87 -12.82
N LYS A 93 -5.45 7.83 -13.21
CA LYS A 93 -4.88 8.74 -14.22
C LYS A 93 -4.63 7.97 -15.52
N LYS A 94 -5.39 8.40 -16.55
CA LYS A 94 -5.29 7.78 -17.88
C LYS A 94 -3.86 7.72 -18.38
N GLU A 95 -3.08 8.79 -18.19
CA GLU A 95 -1.69 8.88 -18.62
C GLU A 95 -0.82 7.80 -17.98
N ALA A 96 -1.02 7.51 -16.70
CA ALA A 96 -0.32 6.45 -16.01
C ALA A 96 -0.72 5.07 -16.53
N LEU A 97 -2.02 4.84 -16.72
CA LEU A 97 -2.54 3.58 -17.25
C LEU A 97 -2.06 3.33 -18.69
N ASP A 98 -1.98 4.36 -19.51
CA ASP A 98 -1.48 4.26 -20.89
C ASP A 98 0.01 3.89 -20.94
N ILE A 99 0.85 4.41 -20.03
CA ILE A 99 2.25 4.02 -19.88
C ILE A 99 2.40 2.52 -19.63
N PHE A 100 1.52 1.98 -18.76
CA PHE A 100 1.49 0.54 -18.45
C PHE A 100 0.72 -0.28 -19.50
N LYS A 101 0.28 0.35 -20.59
CA LYS A 101 -0.44 -0.29 -21.70
C LYS A 101 -1.73 -0.99 -21.24
N ILE A 102 -2.42 -0.47 -20.23
CA ILE A 102 -3.73 -0.97 -19.81
C ILE A 102 -4.76 -0.53 -20.87
N PRO A 103 -5.42 -1.47 -21.56
CA PRO A 103 -6.37 -1.15 -22.62
C PRO A 103 -7.50 -0.25 -22.12
N PRO A 104 -7.95 0.76 -22.88
CA PRO A 104 -8.95 1.73 -22.42
C PRO A 104 -10.22 1.09 -21.86
N GLU A 105 -10.69 0.01 -22.47
CA GLU A 105 -11.86 -0.74 -22.03
C GLU A 105 -11.68 -1.48 -20.70
N LYS A 106 -10.43 -1.69 -20.26
CA LYS A 106 -10.09 -2.35 -19.00
C LYS A 106 -9.68 -1.38 -17.89
N GLN A 107 -9.46 -0.10 -18.20
CA GLN A 107 -8.91 0.86 -17.24
C GLN A 107 -9.79 1.02 -16.00
N ARG A 108 -11.12 1.03 -16.16
CA ARG A 108 -12.06 1.13 -15.04
C ARG A 108 -11.96 -0.08 -14.10
N ASP A 109 -12.01 -1.28 -14.66
CA ASP A 109 -11.91 -2.52 -13.88
C ASP A 109 -10.53 -2.65 -13.23
N PHE A 110 -9.48 -2.23 -13.92
CA PHE A 110 -8.13 -2.19 -13.38
C PHE A 110 -8.02 -1.27 -12.16
N THR A 111 -8.59 -0.07 -12.24
CA THR A 111 -8.65 0.86 -11.10
C THR A 111 -9.45 0.27 -9.93
N LEU A 112 -10.60 -0.36 -10.21
CA LEU A 112 -11.36 -1.10 -9.19
C LEU A 112 -10.50 -2.19 -8.56
N CYS A 113 -9.75 -2.95 -9.35
CA CYS A 113 -8.85 -3.99 -8.86
C CYS A 113 -7.72 -3.43 -7.96
N GLN A 114 -7.21 -2.23 -8.22
CA GLN A 114 -6.24 -1.58 -7.31
C GLN A 114 -6.85 -1.33 -5.92
N ILE A 115 -8.09 -0.85 -5.88
CA ILE A 115 -8.81 -0.65 -4.60
C ILE A 115 -9.08 -1.99 -3.92
N LEU A 116 -9.61 -2.99 -4.66
CA LEU A 116 -9.88 -4.32 -4.14
C LEU A 116 -8.62 -4.99 -3.57
N PHE A 117 -7.50 -4.88 -4.27
CA PHE A 117 -6.20 -5.38 -3.80
C PHE A 117 -5.81 -4.74 -2.48
N MET A 118 -5.93 -3.41 -2.39
CA MET A 118 -5.56 -2.64 -1.20
C MET A 118 -6.42 -3.02 0.00
N VAL A 119 -7.76 -2.98 -0.12
CA VAL A 119 -8.66 -3.25 1.00
C VAL A 119 -8.59 -4.71 1.45
N ASN A 120 -8.46 -5.67 0.51
CA ASN A 120 -8.29 -7.08 0.83
C ASN A 120 -6.96 -7.33 1.58
N THR A 121 -5.89 -6.63 1.18
CA THR A 121 -4.59 -6.76 1.83
C THR A 121 -4.60 -6.08 3.20
N ALA A 122 -5.26 -4.93 3.36
CA ALA A 122 -5.45 -4.27 4.65
C ALA A 122 -6.15 -5.20 5.65
N MET A 123 -7.24 -5.85 5.24
CA MET A 123 -7.95 -6.84 6.05
C MET A 123 -7.08 -8.02 6.44
N LYS A 124 -6.36 -8.61 5.47
CA LYS A 124 -5.41 -9.71 5.72
C LYS A 124 -4.34 -9.32 6.74
N ASN A 125 -3.87 -8.09 6.66
CA ASN A 125 -2.73 -7.61 7.43
C ASN A 125 -3.07 -7.13 8.84
N LEU A 126 -4.35 -7.13 9.25
CA LEU A 126 -4.76 -6.80 10.63
C LEU A 126 -4.06 -7.68 11.68
N TYR A 127 -3.62 -8.89 11.32
CA TYR A 127 -2.87 -9.75 12.24
C TYR A 127 -1.51 -9.18 12.68
N PHE A 128 -0.96 -8.21 11.96
CA PHE A 128 0.28 -7.53 12.37
C PHE A 128 0.08 -6.47 13.46
N TYR A 129 -1.16 -6.18 13.85
CA TYR A 129 -1.43 -5.35 15.01
C TYR A 129 -1.42 -6.19 16.29
N SER A 130 -0.64 -5.79 17.30
CA SER A 130 -0.65 -6.40 18.64
C SER A 130 -1.55 -5.59 19.57
N PRO A 131 -2.65 -6.17 20.09
CA PRO A 131 -3.51 -5.51 21.09
C PRO A 131 -2.77 -5.22 22.39
N GLU A 132 -1.84 -6.09 22.79
CA GLU A 132 -1.10 -6.00 24.04
C GLU A 132 -0.18 -4.79 24.07
N THR A 133 0.54 -4.55 22.97
CA THR A 133 1.47 -3.43 22.84
C THR A 133 0.84 -2.20 22.19
N LYS A 134 -0.36 -2.34 21.64
CA LYS A 134 -1.04 -1.34 20.80
C LYS A 134 -0.19 -0.84 19.64
N LYS A 135 0.60 -1.74 19.03
CA LYS A 135 1.54 -1.42 17.95
C LYS A 135 1.35 -2.31 16.75
N TRP A 136 1.65 -1.77 15.60
CA TRP A 136 1.82 -2.48 14.35
C TRP A 136 3.27 -2.99 14.26
N SER A 137 3.44 -4.28 13.94
CA SER A 137 4.76 -4.90 13.79
C SER A 137 5.32 -4.82 12.37
N GLN A 138 4.54 -4.30 11.40
CA GLN A 138 4.94 -4.22 10.01
C GLN A 138 4.43 -2.89 9.41
N PRO A 139 5.33 -2.01 8.89
CA PRO A 139 5.00 -0.67 8.40
C PRO A 139 3.92 -0.65 7.31
N HIS A 140 4.06 -1.47 6.26
CA HIS A 140 3.06 -1.54 5.18
C HIS A 140 1.69 -1.99 5.66
N SER A 141 1.60 -2.78 6.73
CA SER A 141 0.31 -3.24 7.26
C SER A 141 -0.48 -2.09 7.89
N ALA A 142 0.18 -1.25 8.67
CA ALA A 142 -0.42 -0.04 9.22
C ALA A 142 -0.73 0.98 8.11
N ALA A 143 0.16 1.15 7.14
CA ALA A 143 -0.03 2.01 5.98
C ALA A 143 -1.29 1.66 5.19
N ARG A 144 -1.48 0.38 4.85
CA ARG A 144 -2.66 -0.12 4.14
C ARG A 144 -3.93 0.00 4.97
N PHE A 145 -3.83 -0.17 6.28
CA PHE A 145 -4.95 0.06 7.18
C PHE A 145 -5.36 1.53 7.19
N ALA A 146 -4.41 2.48 7.21
CA ALA A 146 -4.70 3.91 7.09
C ALA A 146 -5.43 4.25 5.79
N ILE A 147 -5.01 3.66 4.67
CA ILE A 147 -5.69 3.82 3.37
C ILE A 147 -7.11 3.27 3.43
N PHE A 148 -7.30 2.09 3.99
CA PHE A 148 -8.62 1.48 4.14
C PHE A 148 -9.55 2.33 5.03
N GLN A 149 -9.05 2.82 6.16
CA GLN A 149 -9.77 3.76 7.02
C GLN A 149 -10.17 5.04 6.28
N SER A 150 -9.29 5.56 5.45
CA SER A 150 -9.57 6.76 4.65
C SER A 150 -10.70 6.53 3.64
N LEU A 151 -10.70 5.37 2.96
CA LEU A 151 -11.77 4.97 2.06
C LEU A 151 -13.12 4.84 2.78
N LEU A 152 -13.14 4.22 3.97
CA LEU A 152 -14.35 4.10 4.77
C LEU A 152 -14.85 5.44 5.28
N ARG A 153 -13.96 6.35 5.72
CA ARG A 153 -14.35 7.63 6.33
C ARG A 153 -14.74 8.70 5.31
N TRP A 154 -14.10 8.71 4.15
CA TRP A 154 -14.21 9.82 3.18
C TRP A 154 -14.68 9.39 1.80
N GLY A 155 -14.89 8.11 1.58
CA GLY A 155 -15.25 7.56 0.27
C GLY A 155 -16.74 7.66 -0.11
N ASN A 156 -17.55 8.36 0.67
CA ASN A 156 -18.98 8.53 0.39
C ASN A 156 -19.66 7.18 0.05
N ASP A 157 -19.57 6.23 0.97
CA ASP A 157 -20.11 4.86 0.83
C ASP A 157 -19.53 4.01 -0.32
N SER A 158 -18.49 4.49 -0.99
CA SER A 158 -17.83 3.73 -2.05
C SER A 158 -17.16 2.43 -1.57
N VAL A 159 -16.83 2.37 -0.28
CA VAL A 159 -16.27 1.18 0.37
C VAL A 159 -17.04 0.90 1.65
N LYS A 160 -17.45 -0.35 1.85
CA LYS A 160 -18.20 -0.78 3.02
C LYS A 160 -17.59 -2.02 3.66
N LEU A 161 -17.48 -2.01 4.99
CA LEU A 161 -17.21 -3.20 5.79
C LEU A 161 -18.55 -3.82 6.18
N ILE A 162 -18.80 -5.03 5.72
CA ILE A 162 -20.05 -5.75 5.91
C ILE A 162 -19.80 -6.90 6.89
N LYS A 163 -20.70 -7.04 7.87
CA LYS A 163 -20.75 -8.17 8.78
C LYS A 163 -22.01 -8.97 8.46
N ASN A 164 -21.87 -10.26 8.15
CA ASN A 164 -23.03 -11.14 7.90
C ASN A 164 -23.56 -11.77 9.21
N ASP A 165 -24.66 -12.51 9.08
CA ASP A 165 -25.31 -13.19 10.24
C ASP A 165 -24.43 -14.30 10.86
N GLN A 166 -23.43 -14.80 10.14
CA GLN A 166 -22.45 -15.76 10.63
C GLN A 166 -21.25 -15.10 11.33
N ASN A 167 -21.32 -13.78 11.59
CA ASN A 167 -20.23 -12.97 12.13
C ASN A 167 -18.96 -12.94 11.25
N GLU A 168 -19.10 -13.17 9.96
CA GLU A 168 -18.01 -13.02 9.00
C GLU A 168 -17.96 -11.58 8.48
N TYR A 169 -16.73 -11.10 8.20
CA TYR A 169 -16.52 -9.75 7.69
C TYR A 169 -16.06 -9.78 6.24
N PHE A 170 -16.69 -8.95 5.43
CA PHE A 170 -16.38 -8.74 4.03
C PHE A 170 -16.22 -7.26 3.73
N VAL A 171 -15.45 -6.95 2.72
CA VAL A 171 -15.38 -5.60 2.14
C VAL A 171 -16.08 -5.61 0.80
N TRP A 172 -16.92 -4.63 0.60
CA TRP A 172 -17.55 -4.30 -0.68
C TRP A 172 -17.02 -2.98 -1.16
N VAL A 173 -16.59 -2.92 -2.42
CA VAL A 173 -16.24 -1.69 -3.12
C VAL A 173 -17.31 -1.46 -4.18
N ASP A 174 -17.99 -0.33 -4.12
CA ASP A 174 -19.03 0.00 -5.10
C ASP A 174 -18.40 0.33 -6.47
N PRO A 175 -18.58 -0.52 -7.48
CA PRO A 175 -18.00 -0.27 -8.79
C PRO A 175 -18.62 0.96 -9.47
N GLU A 176 -19.83 1.38 -9.08
CA GLU A 176 -20.49 2.57 -9.64
C GLU A 176 -20.08 3.87 -8.93
N ASN A 177 -19.38 3.77 -7.78
CA ASN A 177 -18.93 4.93 -7.02
C ASN A 177 -17.39 4.98 -6.87
N LEU A 178 -16.64 4.73 -7.95
CA LEU A 178 -15.18 4.88 -7.93
C LEU A 178 -14.73 6.34 -7.69
N GLU A 179 -15.59 7.32 -7.99
CA GLU A 179 -15.33 8.72 -7.68
C GLU A 179 -15.20 8.95 -6.17
N GLY A 180 -16.01 8.29 -5.34
CA GLY A 180 -15.86 8.33 -3.89
C GLY A 180 -14.50 7.78 -3.43
N CYS A 181 -14.03 6.69 -4.05
CA CYS A 181 -12.69 6.17 -3.79
C CYS A 181 -11.61 7.19 -4.20
N TYR A 182 -11.75 7.80 -5.39
CA TYR A 182 -10.80 8.80 -5.88
C TYR A 182 -10.66 9.99 -4.93
N GLU A 183 -11.78 10.58 -4.50
CA GLU A 183 -11.76 11.74 -3.60
C GLU A 183 -11.17 11.39 -2.22
N ALA A 184 -11.45 10.19 -1.69
CA ALA A 184 -10.84 9.74 -0.43
C ALA A 184 -9.31 9.58 -0.55
N ILE A 185 -8.84 8.93 -1.62
CA ILE A 185 -7.41 8.73 -1.90
C ILE A 185 -6.71 10.06 -2.17
N LYS A 186 -7.31 10.95 -2.94
CA LYS A 186 -6.78 12.29 -3.21
C LYS A 186 -6.66 13.11 -1.91
N LYS A 187 -7.70 13.08 -1.07
CA LYS A 187 -7.69 13.76 0.22
C LYS A 187 -6.57 13.24 1.12
N LEU A 188 -6.43 11.91 1.23
CA LEU A 188 -5.34 11.30 2.00
C LEU A 188 -3.97 11.73 1.47
N LEU A 189 -3.76 11.65 0.15
CA LEU A 189 -2.49 12.00 -0.48
C LEU A 189 -2.13 13.48 -0.27
N ILE A 190 -3.10 14.38 -0.37
CA ILE A 190 -2.90 15.82 -0.11
C ILE A 190 -2.41 16.03 1.32
N HIS A 191 -3.07 15.42 2.32
CA HIS A 191 -2.67 15.59 3.73
C HIS A 191 -1.29 15.00 4.00
N LEU A 192 -0.99 13.78 3.50
CA LEU A 192 0.30 13.16 3.68
C LEU A 192 1.44 13.98 3.04
N ASN A 193 1.25 14.44 1.81
CA ASN A 193 2.25 15.28 1.14
C ASN A 193 2.40 16.64 1.84
N TYR A 194 1.30 17.28 2.19
CA TYR A 194 1.31 18.60 2.85
C TYR A 194 2.09 18.57 4.16
N TYR A 195 1.72 17.68 5.09
CA TYR A 195 2.40 17.61 6.39
C TYR A 195 3.86 17.22 6.27
N LYS A 196 4.19 16.28 5.35
CA LYS A 196 5.57 15.91 5.08
C LYS A 196 6.35 17.09 4.48
N SER A 197 5.85 17.70 3.41
CA SER A 197 6.57 18.76 2.69
C SER A 197 6.79 20.00 3.54
N THR A 198 5.80 20.39 4.33
CA THR A 198 5.80 21.64 5.09
C THR A 198 6.33 21.52 6.53
N ALA A 199 6.88 20.36 6.91
CA ALA A 199 7.34 20.11 8.29
C ALA A 199 6.26 20.30 9.37
N GLN A 200 5.00 20.04 9.05
CA GLN A 200 3.88 20.08 10.00
C GLN A 200 3.87 18.82 10.88
N VAL A 201 4.96 18.59 11.61
CA VAL A 201 5.27 17.33 12.29
C VAL A 201 4.19 16.93 13.29
N LYS A 202 3.73 17.86 14.14
CA LYS A 202 2.71 17.59 15.15
C LYS A 202 1.40 17.15 14.49
N ASN A 203 0.88 17.98 13.58
CA ASN A 203 -0.38 17.73 12.92
C ASN A 203 -0.32 16.46 12.05
N GLY A 204 0.80 16.24 11.35
CA GLY A 204 1.00 15.03 10.54
C GLY A 204 1.04 13.75 11.36
N LYS A 205 1.67 13.80 12.55
CA LYS A 205 1.66 12.65 13.48
C LYS A 205 0.26 12.38 14.03
N GLU A 206 -0.44 13.39 14.52
CA GLU A 206 -1.79 13.27 15.05
C GLU A 206 -2.76 12.72 13.99
N PHE A 207 -2.73 13.27 12.79
CA PHE A 207 -3.52 12.82 11.65
C PHE A 207 -3.28 11.35 11.32
N PHE A 208 -2.02 10.96 11.22
CA PHE A 208 -1.65 9.59 10.80
C PHE A 208 -1.92 8.57 11.90
N LEU A 209 -1.60 8.89 13.15
CA LEU A 209 -1.87 8.02 14.30
C LEU A 209 -3.37 7.76 14.49
N ASP A 210 -4.23 8.75 14.22
CA ASP A 210 -5.68 8.55 14.22
C ASP A 210 -6.11 7.52 13.15
N LEU A 211 -5.56 7.61 11.94
CA LEU A 211 -5.88 6.68 10.86
C LEU A 211 -5.43 5.24 11.10
N ILE A 212 -4.33 5.04 11.82
CA ILE A 212 -3.84 3.68 12.13
C ILE A 212 -4.31 3.16 13.50
N SER A 213 -5.18 3.89 14.18
CA SER A 213 -5.73 3.48 15.47
C SER A 213 -6.69 2.30 15.32
N VAL A 214 -6.61 1.35 16.25
CA VAL A 214 -7.43 0.13 16.26
C VAL A 214 -8.26 0.13 17.55
N ASP A 215 -9.55 0.37 17.42
CA ASP A 215 -10.54 0.33 18.50
C ASP A 215 -11.10 -1.09 18.73
N GLU A 216 -12.03 -1.23 19.67
CA GLU A 216 -12.66 -2.51 20.01
C GLU A 216 -13.41 -3.14 18.81
N ASN A 217 -14.01 -2.34 17.94
CA ASN A 217 -14.68 -2.86 16.74
C ASN A 217 -13.66 -3.46 15.79
N TRP A 218 -12.55 -2.76 15.56
CA TRP A 218 -11.45 -3.25 14.74
C TRP A 218 -10.73 -4.46 15.34
N LEU A 219 -10.70 -4.59 16.67
CA LEU A 219 -10.21 -5.82 17.32
C LEU A 219 -11.09 -7.03 17.00
N GLN A 220 -12.42 -6.87 16.90
CA GLN A 220 -13.31 -7.94 16.45
C GLN A 220 -13.01 -8.34 15.00
N VAL A 221 -12.85 -7.37 14.11
CA VAL A 221 -12.47 -7.62 12.70
C VAL A 221 -11.11 -8.32 12.61
N ARG A 222 -10.13 -7.88 13.40
CA ARG A 222 -8.82 -8.51 13.50
C ARG A 222 -8.91 -9.97 13.95
N ASN A 223 -9.70 -10.24 14.98
CA ASN A 223 -9.88 -11.61 15.49
C ASN A 223 -10.50 -12.51 14.43
N TYR A 224 -11.46 -12.02 13.66
CA TYR A 224 -11.96 -12.72 12.49
C TYR A 224 -10.87 -12.93 11.43
N ALA A 225 -10.07 -11.91 11.12
CA ALA A 225 -8.99 -12.04 10.16
C ALA A 225 -7.97 -13.12 10.54
N LEU A 226 -7.70 -13.29 11.83
CA LEU A 226 -6.84 -14.37 12.34
C LEU A 226 -7.39 -15.77 12.02
N THR A 227 -8.70 -15.96 12.02
CA THR A 227 -9.32 -17.27 11.67
C THR A 227 -9.14 -17.63 10.20
N LYS A 228 -8.97 -16.63 9.34
CA LYS A 228 -8.77 -16.79 7.88
C LYS A 228 -7.30 -16.78 7.48
N LYS A 229 -6.37 -16.72 8.44
CA LYS A 229 -4.94 -16.73 8.15
C LYS A 229 -4.56 -18.02 7.43
N SER A 230 -4.14 -17.90 6.16
CA SER A 230 -3.64 -19.02 5.39
C SER A 230 -2.28 -19.49 5.94
N ARG A 231 -1.95 -20.76 5.69
CA ARG A 231 -0.59 -21.25 5.90
C ARG A 231 0.37 -20.38 5.08
N LYS A 232 1.57 -20.14 5.62
CA LYS A 232 2.63 -19.45 4.86
C LYS A 232 2.87 -20.24 3.58
N GLY A 233 2.84 -19.55 2.45
CA GLY A 233 3.25 -20.16 1.19
C GLY A 233 4.71 -20.59 1.26
N VAL A 234 5.04 -21.64 0.57
CA VAL A 234 6.43 -22.05 0.39
C VAL A 234 6.95 -21.31 -0.84
N PHE A 235 8.08 -20.65 -0.70
CA PHE A 235 8.68 -19.88 -1.78
C PHE A 235 9.75 -20.73 -2.47
N CYS A 236 9.59 -20.98 -3.78
CA CYS A 236 10.61 -21.59 -4.61
C CYS A 236 11.33 -20.51 -5.42
N GLN A 237 12.66 -20.54 -5.39
CA GLN A 237 13.47 -19.73 -6.29
C GLN A 237 13.62 -20.43 -7.64
N SER A 238 13.65 -19.64 -8.72
CA SER A 238 14.10 -20.16 -10.02
C SER A 238 15.53 -20.66 -9.94
N VAL A 239 15.83 -21.74 -10.63
CA VAL A 239 17.20 -22.31 -10.71
C VAL A 239 17.94 -21.65 -11.86
N ILE A 240 19.12 -21.13 -11.56
CA ILE A 240 20.02 -20.60 -12.58
C ILE A 240 20.99 -21.73 -12.98
N ARG A 241 21.09 -22.00 -14.27
CA ARG A 241 22.09 -22.92 -14.84
C ARG A 241 23.07 -22.20 -15.70
N LYS A 242 24.35 -22.60 -15.61
CA LYS A 242 25.38 -22.17 -16.55
C LYS A 242 25.43 -23.20 -17.67
N THR A 243 25.26 -22.75 -18.90
CA THR A 243 25.31 -23.60 -20.09
C THR A 243 26.76 -23.88 -20.47
N GLN A 244 26.97 -24.90 -21.35
CA GLN A 244 28.34 -25.27 -21.81
C GLN A 244 29.08 -24.15 -22.55
N ASP A 245 28.36 -23.24 -23.18
CA ASP A 245 28.91 -22.03 -23.85
C ASP A 245 29.10 -20.85 -22.86
N GLY A 246 28.94 -21.07 -21.55
CA GLY A 246 29.20 -20.06 -20.51
C GLY A 246 28.09 -19.05 -20.27
N LYS A 247 26.95 -19.20 -20.92
CA LYS A 247 25.76 -18.37 -20.67
C LYS A 247 24.98 -18.86 -19.44
N TYR A 248 24.09 -18.01 -18.96
CA TYR A 248 23.18 -18.34 -17.87
C TYR A 248 21.76 -18.46 -18.40
N GLU A 249 21.10 -19.52 -18.03
CA GLU A 249 19.67 -19.77 -18.30
C GLU A 249 18.92 -19.90 -16.99
N ILE A 250 17.66 -19.45 -16.99
CA ILE A 250 16.76 -19.58 -15.84
C ILE A 250 15.82 -20.75 -16.13
N ASP A 251 15.90 -21.77 -15.29
CA ASP A 251 14.88 -22.82 -15.28
C ASP A 251 13.67 -22.35 -14.50
N GLU A 252 12.51 -22.36 -15.13
CA GLU A 252 11.27 -22.24 -14.42
C GLU A 252 11.08 -23.48 -13.54
N VAL A 253 11.22 -23.28 -12.23
CA VAL A 253 10.84 -24.31 -11.27
C VAL A 253 9.33 -24.46 -11.32
N SER A 254 8.86 -25.70 -11.35
CA SER A 254 7.43 -26.01 -11.22
C SER A 254 6.82 -25.16 -10.09
N ASN A 255 5.78 -24.40 -10.40
CA ASN A 255 5.02 -23.59 -9.43
C ASN A 255 4.26 -24.43 -8.40
N ASP A 256 4.43 -25.74 -8.42
CA ASP A 256 3.81 -26.71 -7.52
C ASP A 256 4.87 -27.58 -6.82
N PRO A 257 5.64 -27.00 -5.87
CA PRO A 257 6.60 -27.77 -5.08
C PRO A 257 5.84 -28.79 -4.23
N LYS A 258 6.13 -30.05 -4.44
CA LYS A 258 5.47 -31.15 -3.72
C LYS A 258 5.94 -31.25 -2.28
N THR A 259 7.13 -30.76 -1.99
CA THR A 259 7.75 -30.83 -0.66
C THR A 259 8.55 -29.56 -0.34
N ILE A 260 8.79 -29.34 0.95
CA ILE A 260 9.71 -28.29 1.40
C ILE A 260 11.16 -28.56 0.95
N LEU A 261 11.50 -29.82 0.67
CA LEU A 261 12.81 -30.22 0.17
C LEU A 261 13.03 -29.72 -1.26
N ASP A 262 12.01 -29.75 -2.12
CA ASP A 262 12.09 -29.21 -3.49
C ASP A 262 12.48 -27.73 -3.49
N CYS A 263 11.96 -26.98 -2.50
CA CYS A 263 12.29 -25.57 -2.33
C CYS A 263 13.73 -25.37 -1.81
N ALA A 264 14.17 -26.21 -0.88
CA ALA A 264 15.53 -26.14 -0.34
C ALA A 264 16.58 -26.50 -1.42
N GLU A 265 16.30 -27.48 -2.27
CA GLU A 265 17.19 -27.86 -3.37
C GLU A 265 17.43 -26.73 -4.36
N THR A 266 16.43 -25.94 -4.70
CA THR A 266 16.60 -24.78 -5.59
C THR A 266 17.54 -23.74 -5.02
N ILE A 267 17.44 -23.46 -3.71
CA ILE A 267 18.33 -22.54 -3.00
C ILE A 267 19.75 -23.08 -2.97
N ILE A 268 19.92 -24.37 -2.62
CA ILE A 268 21.23 -25.01 -2.55
C ILE A 268 21.93 -25.00 -3.92
N ASN A 269 21.20 -25.30 -4.99
CA ASN A 269 21.77 -25.30 -6.33
C ASN A 269 22.21 -23.91 -6.79
N ASN A 270 21.46 -22.87 -6.49
CA ASN A 270 21.85 -21.50 -6.79
C ASN A 270 23.08 -21.06 -5.97
N ILE A 271 23.18 -21.48 -4.71
CA ILE A 271 24.38 -21.20 -3.86
C ILE A 271 25.60 -21.91 -4.44
N LYS A 272 25.49 -23.18 -4.83
CA LYS A 272 26.60 -23.91 -5.44
C LYS A 272 27.11 -23.21 -6.69
N LEU A 273 26.21 -22.80 -7.57
CA LEU A 273 26.55 -22.10 -8.81
C LEU A 273 27.25 -20.75 -8.54
N ALA A 274 26.87 -20.06 -7.47
CA ALA A 274 27.51 -18.79 -7.10
C ALA A 274 28.90 -18.94 -6.50
N LEU A 275 29.28 -20.16 -6.10
CA LEU A 275 30.61 -20.47 -5.52
C LEU A 275 31.60 -21.04 -6.57
N GLU A 276 31.11 -21.43 -7.76
CA GLU A 276 31.93 -21.82 -8.93
C GLU A 276 32.36 -20.60 -9.76
#